data_12b2c0074ea8c41f2ee970e2cd613326
#
_entry.id   12b2c0074ea8c41f2ee970e2cd613326
#
_cell.length_a   1.000
_cell.length_b   1.000
_cell.length_c   1.000
_cell.angle_alpha   90.00
_cell.angle_beta   90.00
_cell.angle_gamma   90.00
#
_symmetry.space_group_name_H-M   'P 1'
#
loop_
_entity.id
_entity.type
_entity.pdbx_description
1 polymer ?
#
loop_
_entity_poly.entity_id
_entity_poly.type
_entity_poly.pdbx_seq_one_letter_code
_entity_poly.pdbx_strand_id
1 'polypeptide(L)'
;PCSGFRITAPDGSVMAIATDLGVVTDRVEYYMRKANHIVIESNYDADMLLHGTYPEYLKHRIMNVRGHLDNADAARFIARIYTPQLAHVFLCHLSADNNTPEIAVRTMLDALRDGPGLTAVGDGSERPEVRDLPLQVMALPRFEPTPMFVLRKPEN
;
A
#
# COMPACT_ATOMS: atom_id res chain seq x y z
N PRO A 1 -14.12 -14.99 -4.06
CA PRO A 1 -14.20 -13.57 -4.44
C PRO A 1 -13.50 -12.74 -3.39
N CYS A 2 -12.50 -11.92 -3.82
CA CYS A 2 -11.85 -10.99 -2.93
C CYS A 2 -12.82 -9.86 -2.57
N SER A 3 -12.78 -9.39 -1.34
CA SER A 3 -13.63 -8.31 -0.85
C SER A 3 -12.77 -7.15 -0.40
N GLY A 4 -13.13 -5.93 -0.82
CA GLY A 4 -12.57 -4.70 -0.29
C GLY A 4 -13.56 -4.01 0.64
N PHE A 5 -13.05 -3.12 1.47
CA PHE A 5 -13.85 -2.35 2.42
C PHE A 5 -13.64 -0.86 2.20
N ARG A 6 -14.71 -0.09 2.31
CA ARG A 6 -14.68 1.36 2.41
C ARG A 6 -15.38 1.77 3.69
N ILE A 7 -14.66 2.43 4.55
CA ILE A 7 -15.12 2.87 5.86
C ILE A 7 -15.13 4.40 5.85
N THR A 8 -16.23 5.00 6.24
CA THR A 8 -16.34 6.47 6.43
C THR A 8 -16.49 6.75 7.91
N ALA A 9 -15.57 7.53 8.46
CA ALA A 9 -15.58 7.93 9.85
C ALA A 9 -16.52 9.16 10.08
N PRO A 10 -16.90 9.46 11.33
CA PRO A 10 -17.80 10.59 11.65
C PRO A 10 -17.27 11.96 11.22
N ASP A 11 -15.96 12.16 11.15
CA ASP A 11 -15.32 13.38 10.65
C ASP A 11 -15.32 13.51 9.12
N GLY A 12 -15.88 12.50 8.43
CA GLY A 12 -15.93 12.41 6.98
C GLY A 12 -14.65 11.87 6.35
N SER A 13 -13.65 11.47 7.13
CA SER A 13 -12.47 10.76 6.59
C SER A 13 -12.87 9.38 6.05
N VAL A 14 -12.18 8.96 5.02
CA VAL A 14 -12.46 7.71 4.30
C VAL A 14 -11.23 6.82 4.31
N MET A 15 -11.39 5.58 4.77
CA MET A 15 -10.41 4.51 4.62
C MET A 15 -10.89 3.50 3.58
N ALA A 16 -10.01 3.11 2.68
CA ALA A 16 -10.23 2.01 1.74
C ALA A 16 -9.21 0.89 2.00
N ILE A 17 -9.69 -0.35 2.01
CA ILE A 17 -8.89 -1.55 2.28
C ILE A 17 -9.11 -2.54 1.16
N ALA A 18 -8.04 -3.04 0.54
CA ALA A 18 -8.10 -4.14 -0.41
C ALA A 18 -6.83 -5.00 -0.35
N THR A 19 -7.04 -6.30 -0.18
CA THR A 19 -6.01 -7.33 -0.14
C THR A 19 -6.35 -8.48 -1.07
N ASP A 20 -5.41 -9.39 -1.27
CA ASP A 20 -5.57 -10.53 -2.20
C ASP A 20 -5.90 -10.08 -3.62
N LEU A 21 -5.16 -9.06 -4.06
CA LEU A 21 -5.32 -8.43 -5.37
C LEU A 21 -4.26 -8.97 -6.34
N GLY A 22 -4.64 -9.85 -7.24
CA GLY A 22 -3.74 -10.19 -8.35
C GLY A 22 -3.63 -9.06 -9.39
N VAL A 23 -4.58 -8.13 -9.38
CA VAL A 23 -4.60 -6.94 -10.24
C VAL A 23 -5.52 -5.87 -9.65
N VAL A 24 -5.15 -4.61 -9.85
CA VAL A 24 -6.02 -3.48 -9.50
C VAL A 24 -7.10 -3.32 -10.57
N THR A 25 -8.35 -3.58 -10.21
CA THR A 25 -9.51 -3.40 -11.10
C THR A 25 -10.03 -1.96 -11.04
N ASP A 26 -10.79 -1.54 -12.08
CA ASP A 26 -11.45 -0.22 -12.10
C ASP A 26 -12.33 0.01 -10.86
N ARG A 27 -12.91 -1.06 -10.31
CA ARG A 27 -13.72 -0.99 -9.11
C ARG A 27 -12.87 -0.67 -7.86
N VAL A 28 -11.71 -1.29 -7.71
CA VAL A 28 -10.76 -1.00 -6.64
C VAL A 28 -10.29 0.45 -6.75
N GLU A 29 -9.89 0.87 -7.95
CA GLU A 29 -9.48 2.23 -8.23
C GLU A 29 -10.56 3.26 -7.89
N TYR A 30 -11.81 3.02 -8.31
CA TYR A 30 -12.93 3.92 -8.03
C TYR A 30 -13.11 4.22 -6.54
N TYR A 31 -12.95 3.20 -5.69
CA TYR A 31 -13.09 3.37 -4.25
C TYR A 31 -11.84 3.99 -3.60
N MET A 32 -10.66 3.61 -4.06
CA MET A 32 -9.40 4.10 -3.50
C MET A 32 -9.11 5.55 -3.84
N ARG A 33 -9.46 6.03 -5.04
CA ARG A 33 -9.29 7.45 -5.43
C ARG A 33 -9.96 8.46 -4.49
N LYS A 34 -10.93 8.03 -3.70
CA LYS A 34 -11.71 8.88 -2.79
C LYS A 34 -11.32 8.69 -1.33
N ALA A 35 -10.27 7.92 -1.06
CA ALA A 35 -9.84 7.63 0.28
C ALA A 35 -8.78 8.63 0.78
N ASN A 36 -8.85 8.95 2.07
CA ASN A 36 -7.81 9.68 2.79
C ASN A 36 -6.74 8.74 3.35
N HIS A 37 -7.13 7.47 3.56
CA HIS A 37 -6.27 6.43 4.09
C HIS A 37 -6.47 5.15 3.27
N ILE A 38 -5.40 4.58 2.78
CA ILE A 38 -5.43 3.36 1.97
C ILE A 38 -4.66 2.25 2.68
N VAL A 39 -5.27 1.09 2.78
CA VAL A 39 -4.59 -0.17 3.10
C VAL A 39 -4.60 -1.03 1.84
N ILE A 40 -3.44 -1.30 1.30
CA ILE A 40 -3.29 -2.04 0.03
C ILE A 40 -2.27 -3.15 0.16
N GLU A 41 -2.51 -4.23 -0.54
CA GLU A 41 -1.55 -5.30 -0.70
C GLU A 41 -0.26 -4.81 -1.38
N SER A 42 0.89 -5.26 -0.86
CA SER A 42 2.21 -5.15 -1.46
C SER A 42 2.92 -6.46 -1.15
N ASN A 43 2.53 -7.53 -1.88
CA ASN A 43 2.81 -8.88 -1.43
C ASN A 43 4.26 -9.30 -1.67
N TYR A 44 4.79 -9.08 -2.87
CA TYR A 44 6.11 -9.57 -3.22
C TYR A 44 6.93 -8.55 -4.00
N ASP A 45 8.23 -8.68 -3.87
CA ASP A 45 9.21 -8.12 -4.79
C ASP A 45 9.43 -9.09 -5.94
N ALA A 46 9.36 -8.61 -7.17
CA ALA A 46 9.42 -9.46 -8.36
C ALA A 46 10.76 -10.20 -8.48
N ASP A 47 11.88 -9.54 -8.17
CA ASP A 47 13.21 -10.15 -8.24
C ASP A 47 13.39 -11.22 -7.15
N MET A 48 12.93 -10.94 -5.93
CA MET A 48 12.97 -11.91 -4.84
C MET A 48 12.13 -13.15 -5.18
N LEU A 49 10.92 -12.97 -5.74
CA LEU A 49 10.07 -14.09 -6.13
C LEU A 49 10.69 -14.92 -7.26
N LEU A 50 11.18 -14.27 -8.31
CA LEU A 50 11.76 -14.96 -9.47
C LEU A 50 13.00 -15.77 -9.12
N HIS A 51 13.89 -15.21 -8.29
CA HIS A 51 15.14 -15.86 -7.86
C HIS A 51 15.00 -16.67 -6.56
N GLY A 52 13.84 -16.60 -5.91
CA GLY A 52 13.56 -17.31 -4.68
C GLY A 52 13.37 -18.81 -4.85
N THR A 53 13.28 -19.51 -3.73
CA THR A 53 13.25 -20.97 -3.66
C THR A 53 11.91 -21.60 -4.01
N TYR A 54 10.88 -20.81 -4.29
CA TYR A 54 9.55 -21.33 -4.60
C TYR A 54 9.56 -22.10 -5.93
N PRO A 55 8.82 -23.24 -6.00
CA PRO A 55 8.63 -23.95 -7.26
C PRO A 55 7.97 -23.07 -8.32
N GLU A 56 8.29 -23.30 -9.60
CA GLU A 56 7.78 -22.47 -10.71
C GLU A 56 6.26 -22.38 -10.77
N TYR A 57 5.53 -23.48 -10.51
CA TYR A 57 4.07 -23.46 -10.49
C TYR A 57 3.51 -22.49 -9.42
N LEU A 58 4.20 -22.35 -8.28
CA LEU A 58 3.80 -21.44 -7.21
C LEU A 58 4.10 -19.99 -7.58
N LYS A 59 5.28 -19.71 -8.18
CA LYS A 59 5.62 -18.39 -8.72
C LYS A 59 4.56 -17.93 -9.73
N HIS A 60 4.22 -18.77 -10.70
CA HIS A 60 3.16 -18.49 -11.67
C HIS A 60 1.80 -18.23 -11.02
N ARG A 61 1.45 -18.98 -9.97
CA ARG A 61 0.20 -18.77 -9.24
C ARG A 61 0.18 -17.43 -8.53
N ILE A 62 1.30 -17.02 -7.91
CA ILE A 62 1.42 -15.74 -7.20
C ILE A 62 1.32 -14.57 -8.18
N MET A 63 2.01 -14.62 -9.30
CA MET A 63 2.03 -13.57 -10.33
C MET A 63 0.78 -13.50 -11.21
N ASN A 64 -0.18 -14.41 -11.03
CA ASN A 64 -1.38 -14.46 -11.85
C ASN A 64 -2.36 -13.33 -11.46
N VAL A 65 -3.28 -12.97 -12.37
CA VAL A 65 -4.37 -12.01 -12.13
C VAL A 65 -5.30 -12.38 -10.94
N ARG A 66 -5.26 -13.62 -10.49
CA ARG A 66 -5.93 -14.12 -9.27
C ARG A 66 -4.96 -14.40 -8.14
N GLY A 67 -3.72 -14.00 -8.28
CA GLY A 67 -2.67 -14.16 -7.28
C GLY A 67 -2.59 -12.95 -6.36
N HIS A 68 -1.42 -12.33 -6.34
CA HIS A 68 -1.11 -11.23 -5.44
C HIS A 68 -0.48 -10.05 -6.18
N LEU A 69 -0.58 -8.87 -5.60
CA LEU A 69 -0.06 -7.62 -6.16
C LEU A 69 1.42 -7.47 -5.79
N ASP A 70 2.27 -7.22 -6.78
CA ASP A 70 3.67 -6.91 -6.51
C ASP A 70 3.87 -5.47 -6.01
N ASN A 71 5.06 -5.22 -5.45
CA ASN A 71 5.41 -3.90 -4.91
C ASN A 71 5.35 -2.80 -5.98
N ALA A 72 5.81 -3.07 -7.20
CA ALA A 72 5.87 -2.09 -8.26
C ALA A 72 4.47 -1.74 -8.80
N ASP A 73 3.57 -2.73 -8.93
CA ASP A 73 2.19 -2.50 -9.34
C ASP A 73 1.41 -1.71 -8.27
N ALA A 74 1.58 -2.06 -7.00
CA ALA A 74 1.01 -1.31 -5.88
C ALA A 74 1.50 0.15 -5.89
N ALA A 75 2.81 0.35 -6.06
CA ALA A 75 3.43 1.66 -6.06
C ALA A 75 2.98 2.53 -7.26
N ARG A 76 3.00 1.96 -8.48
CA ARG A 76 2.50 2.65 -9.68
C ARG A 76 1.03 3.05 -9.55
N PHE A 77 0.22 2.17 -8.97
CA PHE A 77 -1.19 2.46 -8.75
C PHE A 77 -1.37 3.63 -7.78
N ILE A 78 -0.73 3.61 -6.62
CA ILE A 78 -0.84 4.70 -5.64
C ILE A 78 -0.31 6.02 -6.19
N ALA A 79 0.84 6.02 -6.88
CA ALA A 79 1.38 7.22 -7.52
C ALA A 79 0.40 7.83 -8.55
N ARG A 80 -0.30 6.98 -9.32
CA ARG A 80 -1.28 7.40 -10.32
C ARG A 80 -2.55 8.01 -9.72
N ILE A 81 -3.00 7.51 -8.55
CA ILE A 81 -4.24 8.00 -7.91
C ILE A 81 -3.98 9.05 -6.83
N TYR A 82 -2.74 9.37 -6.56
CA TYR A 82 -2.37 10.32 -5.52
C TYR A 82 -3.11 11.65 -5.69
N THR A 83 -3.61 12.16 -4.57
CA THR A 83 -4.10 13.53 -4.42
C THR A 83 -3.66 14.07 -3.06
N PRO A 84 -3.60 15.40 -2.85
CA PRO A 84 -3.27 15.98 -1.53
C PRO A 84 -4.20 15.55 -0.39
N GLN A 85 -5.35 14.94 -0.71
CA GLN A 85 -6.28 14.39 0.28
C GLN A 85 -5.88 13.01 0.80
N LEU A 86 -4.92 12.33 0.14
CA LEU A 86 -4.38 11.04 0.59
C LEU A 86 -3.30 11.30 1.64
N ALA A 87 -3.58 10.94 2.89
CA ALA A 87 -2.70 11.17 4.03
C ALA A 87 -1.88 9.94 4.44
N HIS A 88 -2.42 8.73 4.24
CA HIS A 88 -1.74 7.50 4.67
C HIS A 88 -1.89 6.40 3.63
N VAL A 89 -0.79 5.69 3.39
CA VAL A 89 -0.75 4.42 2.66
C VAL A 89 -0.12 3.35 3.55
N PHE A 90 -0.90 2.34 3.89
CA PHE A 90 -0.45 1.18 4.64
C PHE A 90 -0.27 0.01 3.68
N LEU A 91 0.97 -0.46 3.57
CA LEU A 91 1.31 -1.64 2.78
C LEU A 91 1.11 -2.88 3.65
N CYS A 92 0.31 -3.81 3.20
CA CYS A 92 -0.02 -5.01 3.97
C CYS A 92 0.16 -6.29 3.15
N HIS A 93 -0.06 -7.43 3.81
CA HIS A 93 0.01 -8.76 3.19
C HIS A 93 1.35 -9.08 2.52
N LEU A 94 2.45 -8.57 3.10
CA LEU A 94 3.79 -8.81 2.60
C LEU A 94 4.17 -10.30 2.71
N SER A 95 4.77 -10.87 1.66
CA SER A 95 5.29 -12.24 1.66
C SER A 95 6.44 -12.39 2.67
N ALA A 96 6.49 -13.53 3.39
CA ALA A 96 7.58 -13.82 4.32
C ALA A 96 8.91 -14.05 3.60
N ASP A 97 8.84 -14.70 2.44
CA ASP A 97 10.01 -15.22 1.76
C ASP A 97 10.40 -14.36 0.55
N ASN A 98 9.47 -13.55 0.03
CA ASN A 98 9.65 -12.82 -1.23
C ASN A 98 9.41 -11.32 -1.08
N ASN A 99 9.52 -10.78 0.13
CA ASN A 99 9.42 -9.35 0.39
C ASN A 99 10.05 -8.96 1.72
N THR A 100 10.40 -7.68 1.86
CA THR A 100 10.71 -7.06 3.15
C THR A 100 9.97 -5.72 3.29
N PRO A 101 9.69 -5.27 4.52
CA PRO A 101 9.11 -3.95 4.75
C PRO A 101 9.89 -2.82 4.07
N GLU A 102 11.23 -2.88 4.13
CA GLU A 102 12.13 -1.87 3.58
C GLU A 102 12.04 -1.80 2.05
N ILE A 103 11.98 -2.96 1.36
CA ILE A 103 11.83 -3.01 -0.09
C ILE A 103 10.47 -2.47 -0.51
N ALA A 104 9.40 -2.90 0.15
CA ALA A 104 8.04 -2.45 -0.16
C ALA A 104 7.89 -0.93 0.01
N VAL A 105 8.35 -0.38 1.14
CA VAL A 105 8.30 1.06 1.41
C VAL A 105 9.16 1.83 0.41
N ARG A 106 10.41 1.42 0.17
CA ARG A 106 11.30 2.08 -0.79
C ARG A 106 10.69 2.13 -2.19
N THR A 107 10.16 1.01 -2.69
CA THR A 107 9.50 0.95 -4.01
C THR A 107 8.33 1.95 -4.10
N MET A 108 7.53 2.07 -3.04
CA MET A 108 6.44 3.03 -2.96
C MET A 108 6.95 4.48 -2.97
N LEU A 109 7.97 4.78 -2.16
CA LEU A 109 8.56 6.12 -2.07
C LEU A 109 9.18 6.57 -3.41
N ASP A 110 9.87 5.67 -4.10
CA ASP A 110 10.48 5.96 -5.41
C ASP A 110 9.39 6.28 -6.45
N ALA A 111 8.32 5.50 -6.52
CA ALA A 111 7.21 5.77 -7.43
C ALA A 111 6.47 7.08 -7.12
N LEU A 112 6.32 7.45 -5.86
CA LEU A 112 5.71 8.72 -5.43
C LEU A 112 6.61 9.91 -5.77
N ARG A 113 7.92 9.75 -5.72
CA ARG A 113 8.89 10.78 -6.14
C ARG A 113 8.87 10.96 -7.64
N ASP A 114 8.94 9.86 -8.41
CA ASP A 114 9.07 9.89 -9.86
C ASP A 114 7.77 10.29 -10.58
N GLY A 115 6.62 9.92 -10.01
CA GLY A 115 5.29 10.21 -10.56
C GLY A 115 4.77 11.59 -10.13
N PRO A 116 4.14 11.72 -8.96
CA PRO A 116 3.60 13.01 -8.49
C PRO A 116 4.65 14.02 -8.00
N GLY A 117 5.93 13.65 -7.99
CA GLY A 117 7.03 14.55 -7.59
C GLY A 117 7.10 14.81 -6.08
N LEU A 118 6.62 13.90 -5.24
CA LEU A 118 6.65 14.05 -3.79
C LEU A 118 8.06 13.84 -3.25
N THR A 119 8.67 14.90 -2.77
CA THR A 119 10.02 14.87 -2.16
C THR A 119 10.01 14.69 -0.64
N ALA A 120 8.85 14.93 0.00
CA ALA A 120 8.66 14.78 1.44
C ALA A 120 7.53 13.79 1.70
N VAL A 121 7.88 12.53 1.94
CA VAL A 121 6.96 11.45 2.30
C VAL A 121 7.51 10.77 3.55
N GLY A 122 6.70 10.63 4.58
CA GLY A 122 7.05 9.87 5.78
C GLY A 122 7.08 8.38 5.50
N ASP A 123 8.07 7.69 6.01
CA ASP A 123 8.20 6.22 5.91
C ASP A 123 7.52 5.46 7.04
N GLY A 124 6.78 6.17 7.88
CA GLY A 124 6.08 5.59 9.03
C GLY A 124 7.00 5.18 10.18
N SER A 125 8.31 5.37 10.07
CA SER A 125 9.27 5.09 11.15
C SER A 125 9.20 6.11 12.29
N GLU A 126 8.71 7.31 12.00
CA GLU A 126 8.50 8.35 12.99
C GLU A 126 7.13 8.20 13.66
N ARG A 127 7.06 8.62 14.91
CA ARG A 127 5.84 8.51 15.72
C ARG A 127 4.65 9.17 15.02
N PRO A 128 3.42 8.66 15.18
CA PRO A 128 2.19 9.16 14.54
C PRO A 128 1.89 10.64 14.80
N GLU A 129 2.66 11.29 15.63
CA GLU A 129 2.51 12.69 16.04
C GLU A 129 3.23 13.67 15.09
N VAL A 130 4.14 13.21 14.22
CA VAL A 130 4.86 14.07 13.27
C VAL A 130 3.98 14.27 12.03
N ARG A 131 3.18 15.32 12.08
CA ARG A 131 2.10 15.62 11.13
C ARG A 131 2.49 16.54 9.96
N ASP A 132 3.74 16.87 9.82
CA ASP A 132 4.18 17.89 8.86
C ASP A 132 4.45 17.34 7.45
N LEU A 133 4.28 16.03 7.24
CA LEU A 133 4.46 15.44 5.94
C LEU A 133 3.10 15.17 5.26
N PRO A 134 2.96 15.55 3.98
CA PRO A 134 1.69 15.48 3.27
C PRO A 134 1.16 14.05 3.09
N LEU A 135 2.04 13.07 3.10
CA LEU A 135 1.72 11.65 2.97
C LEU A 135 2.63 10.82 3.87
N GLN A 136 2.05 9.82 4.53
CA GLN A 136 2.75 8.80 5.31
C GLN A 136 2.62 7.43 4.62
N VAL A 137 3.74 6.76 4.40
CA VAL A 137 3.79 5.39 3.87
C VAL A 137 4.35 4.47 4.95
N MET A 138 3.71 3.34 5.17
CA MET A 138 4.13 2.37 6.19
C MET A 138 3.86 0.94 5.73
N ALA A 139 4.79 0.04 5.95
CA ALA A 139 4.55 -1.39 5.88
C ALA A 139 4.02 -1.90 7.23
N LEU A 140 2.85 -2.53 7.20
CA LEU A 140 2.27 -3.10 8.41
C LEU A 140 3.03 -4.37 8.83
N PRO A 141 3.34 -4.55 10.11
CA PRO A 141 4.01 -5.73 10.61
C PRO A 141 3.11 -6.96 10.43
N ARG A 142 3.74 -8.13 10.29
CA ARG A 142 3.03 -9.39 10.03
C ARG A 142 2.48 -10.03 11.29
N PHE A 143 3.24 -10.02 12.37
CA PHE A 143 2.98 -10.83 13.57
C PHE A 143 2.72 -10.00 14.82
N GLU A 144 2.99 -8.71 14.78
CA GLU A 144 2.85 -7.82 15.91
C GLU A 144 1.78 -6.76 15.62
N PRO A 145 1.03 -6.35 16.63
CA PRO A 145 0.10 -5.23 16.46
C PRO A 145 0.89 -3.94 16.27
N THR A 146 0.37 -3.08 15.40
CA THR A 146 0.88 -1.71 15.29
C THR A 146 0.50 -0.89 16.53
N PRO A 147 1.23 0.19 16.83
CA PRO A 147 0.71 1.22 17.72
C PRO A 147 -0.64 1.74 17.21
N MET A 148 -1.43 2.30 18.09
CA MET A 148 -2.68 2.93 17.69
C MET A 148 -2.41 4.20 16.87
N PHE A 149 -2.94 4.27 15.65
CA PHE A 149 -2.90 5.45 14.80
C PHE A 149 -4.20 6.26 14.95
N VAL A 150 -4.08 7.56 15.09
CA VAL A 150 -5.23 8.47 14.99
C VAL A 150 -5.29 9.00 13.57
N LEU A 151 -6.15 8.41 12.76
CA LEU A 151 -6.35 8.82 11.36
C LEU A 151 -7.35 9.97 11.30
N ARG A 152 -6.95 11.07 10.67
CA ARG A 152 -7.79 12.26 10.51
C ARG A 152 -7.83 12.65 9.04
N LYS A 153 -8.91 13.30 8.65
CA LYS A 153 -8.99 13.93 7.35
C LYS A 153 -7.94 15.05 7.28
N PRO A 154 -7.14 15.12 6.18
CA PRO A 154 -6.24 16.25 5.97
C PRO A 154 -7.01 17.57 6.02
N GLU A 155 -6.45 18.57 6.68
CA GLU A 155 -6.96 19.93 6.63
C GLU A 155 -6.69 20.50 5.23
N ASN A 156 -7.68 21.19 4.66
CA ASN A 156 -7.57 21.80 3.33
C ASN A 156 -6.68 23.04 3.37
#